data_ea5fa198c98ec3373eae487b9edc4c0d
#
_entry.id   ea5fa198c98ec3373eae487b9edc4c0d
#
_cell.length_a   1.000
_cell.length_b   1.000
_cell.length_c   1.000
_cell.angle_alpha   90.00
_cell.angle_beta   90.00
_cell.angle_gamma   90.00
#
_symmetry.space_group_name_H-M   'P 1'
#
loop_
_entity.id
_entity.type
_entity.pdbx_description
1 polymer ?
#
loop_
_entity_poly.entity_id
_entity_poly.type
_entity_poly.pdbx_seq_one_letter_code
_entity_poly.pdbx_strand_id
1 'polypeptide(L)'
;MNETVFTNARLITPDAVVEGTLVVRDGRIVSLDNGASSLAERIDLEGDYLMPGLVELHTDNLEKHFIPRPKVLWPQGVPAFFAHDAQIVASGITTVFDALSVGEYHDKGRIAMLGKAVGALNSCRSTGKLRSEHLLHLRCEVADPRMQDLFFPLSDTPALSLVSLMDHTPGQRQWRDTSSYRTYYSNIA
;
A
#
# COMPACT_ATOMS: atom_id res chain seq x y z
N MET A 1 -8.42 -20.44 -20.33
CA MET A 1 -7.03 -20.33 -19.84
C MET A 1 -6.50 -19.02 -20.39
N ASN A 2 -6.08 -18.14 -19.50
CA ASN A 2 -5.43 -16.89 -19.91
C ASN A 2 -3.93 -17.09 -19.76
N GLU A 3 -3.21 -17.10 -20.89
CA GLU A 3 -1.76 -17.26 -20.93
C GLU A 3 -1.11 -16.01 -21.51
N THR A 4 -0.04 -15.56 -20.88
CA THR A 4 0.79 -14.45 -21.36
C THR A 4 2.23 -14.92 -21.42
N VAL A 5 2.86 -14.70 -22.57
CA VAL A 5 4.27 -15.05 -22.80
C VAL A 5 5.07 -13.75 -22.97
N PHE A 6 5.99 -13.51 -22.05
CA PHE A 6 6.97 -12.43 -22.15
C PHE A 6 8.28 -13.02 -22.67
N THR A 7 8.79 -12.50 -23.75
CA THR A 7 10.01 -13.01 -24.39
C THR A 7 11.06 -11.92 -24.57
N ASN A 8 12.31 -12.33 -24.85
CA ASN A 8 13.43 -11.42 -25.07
C ASN A 8 13.58 -10.44 -23.88
N ALA A 9 13.53 -10.98 -22.68
CA ALA A 9 13.54 -10.24 -21.41
C ALA A 9 14.81 -10.51 -20.62
N ARG A 10 15.24 -9.53 -19.85
CA ARG A 10 16.18 -9.70 -18.73
C ARG A 10 15.41 -9.93 -17.45
N LEU A 11 15.20 -11.21 -17.12
CA LEU A 11 14.40 -11.65 -15.98
C LEU A 11 15.19 -11.47 -14.68
N ILE A 12 14.70 -10.63 -13.77
CA ILE A 12 15.29 -10.45 -12.44
C ILE A 12 14.76 -11.57 -11.54
N THR A 13 15.63 -12.51 -11.18
CA THR A 13 15.33 -13.57 -10.22
C THR A 13 16.05 -13.28 -8.89
N PRO A 14 15.77 -14.01 -7.80
CA PRO A 14 16.47 -13.82 -6.53
C PRO A 14 18.00 -13.95 -6.61
N ASP A 15 18.49 -14.81 -7.53
CA ASP A 15 19.91 -15.19 -7.57
C ASP A 15 20.65 -14.65 -8.79
N ALA A 16 19.94 -14.26 -9.85
CA ALA A 16 20.57 -13.88 -11.12
C ALA A 16 19.67 -13.04 -12.01
N VAL A 17 20.26 -12.40 -13.01
CA VAL A 17 19.57 -11.88 -14.18
C VAL A 17 19.67 -12.91 -15.30
N VAL A 18 18.54 -13.38 -15.80
CA VAL A 18 18.48 -14.44 -16.82
C VAL A 18 17.87 -13.84 -18.11
N GLU A 19 18.57 -13.96 -19.21
CA GLU A 19 18.02 -13.61 -20.53
C GLU A 19 17.09 -14.75 -21.01
N GLY A 20 15.78 -14.44 -21.16
CA GLY A 20 14.86 -15.54 -21.41
C GLY A 20 13.42 -15.14 -21.66
N THR A 21 12.58 -16.14 -21.46
CA THR A 21 11.12 -16.09 -21.65
C THR A 21 10.45 -16.47 -20.34
N LEU A 22 9.45 -15.69 -19.95
CA LEU A 22 8.56 -15.96 -18.82
C LEU A 22 7.15 -16.27 -19.31
N VAL A 23 6.55 -17.34 -18.82
CA VAL A 23 5.17 -17.71 -19.11
C VAL A 23 4.31 -17.57 -17.86
N VAL A 24 3.26 -16.78 -17.97
CA VAL A 24 2.23 -16.62 -16.93
C VAL A 24 0.95 -17.29 -17.42
N ARG A 25 0.36 -18.16 -16.61
CA ARG A 25 -0.92 -18.81 -16.90
C ARG A 25 -1.84 -18.68 -15.71
N ASP A 26 -3.06 -18.16 -15.95
CA ASP A 26 -4.07 -17.95 -14.91
C ASP A 26 -3.51 -17.21 -13.66
N GLY A 27 -2.69 -16.17 -13.90
CA GLY A 27 -2.10 -15.33 -12.86
C GLY A 27 -0.89 -15.94 -12.13
N ARG A 28 -0.35 -17.07 -12.62
CA ARG A 28 0.82 -17.73 -12.02
C ARG A 28 1.95 -17.89 -13.02
N ILE A 29 3.19 -17.67 -12.58
CA ILE A 29 4.38 -18.02 -13.36
C ILE A 29 4.44 -19.55 -13.44
N VAL A 30 4.41 -20.09 -14.65
CA VAL A 30 4.43 -21.55 -14.91
C VAL A 30 5.74 -22.01 -15.55
N SER A 31 6.47 -21.10 -16.18
CA SER A 31 7.76 -21.42 -16.81
C SER A 31 8.66 -20.18 -16.83
N LEU A 32 9.94 -20.43 -16.68
CA LEU A 32 11.05 -19.48 -16.89
C LEU A 32 12.10 -20.24 -17.70
N ASP A 33 12.28 -19.88 -18.96
CA ASP A 33 13.13 -20.57 -19.89
C ASP A 33 14.22 -19.65 -20.47
N ASN A 34 15.40 -20.18 -20.70
CA ASN A 34 16.45 -19.45 -21.39
C ASN A 34 16.11 -19.23 -22.84
N GLY A 35 16.47 -18.06 -23.37
CA GLY A 35 16.30 -17.72 -24.79
C GLY A 35 14.92 -17.16 -25.13
N ALA A 36 14.77 -16.77 -26.38
CA ALA A 36 13.57 -16.14 -26.89
C ALA A 36 12.53 -17.16 -27.38
N SER A 37 11.25 -16.87 -27.16
CA SER A 37 10.14 -17.66 -27.71
C SER A 37 9.87 -17.30 -29.16
N SER A 38 9.49 -18.30 -29.96
CA SER A 38 9.01 -18.14 -31.33
C SER A 38 7.48 -18.16 -31.45
N LEU A 39 6.73 -18.20 -30.37
CA LEU A 39 5.28 -18.19 -30.38
C LEU A 39 4.74 -16.93 -31.05
N ALA A 40 3.63 -17.08 -31.81
CA ALA A 40 3.03 -15.97 -32.53
C ALA A 40 2.42 -14.91 -31.58
N GLU A 41 1.80 -15.39 -30.49
CA GLU A 41 1.20 -14.53 -29.46
C GLU A 41 2.17 -14.41 -28.28
N ARG A 42 3.05 -13.43 -28.35
CA ARG A 42 4.01 -13.10 -27.29
C ARG A 42 4.18 -11.60 -27.17
N ILE A 43 4.58 -11.15 -26.00
CA ILE A 43 5.02 -9.78 -25.74
C ILE A 43 6.55 -9.79 -25.78
N ASP A 44 7.12 -9.17 -26.81
CA ASP A 44 8.57 -8.98 -26.94
C ASP A 44 8.98 -7.78 -26.11
N LEU A 45 9.87 -7.98 -25.16
CA LEU A 45 10.37 -6.94 -24.27
C LEU A 45 11.66 -6.27 -24.77
N GLU A 46 12.11 -6.63 -25.98
CA GLU A 46 13.24 -5.97 -26.68
C GLU A 46 14.53 -5.88 -25.83
N GLY A 47 14.74 -6.84 -24.94
CA GLY A 47 15.86 -6.85 -24.01
C GLY A 47 15.68 -6.02 -22.74
N ASP A 48 14.48 -5.51 -22.49
CA ASP A 48 14.17 -4.80 -21.25
C ASP A 48 14.13 -5.72 -20.03
N TYR A 49 14.25 -5.12 -18.85
CA TYR A 49 14.16 -5.84 -17.61
C TYR A 49 12.70 -6.17 -17.24
N LEU A 50 12.47 -7.42 -16.84
CA LEU A 50 11.24 -7.87 -16.23
C LEU A 50 11.51 -8.32 -14.80
N MET A 51 10.84 -7.71 -13.85
CA MET A 51 11.00 -7.98 -12.42
C MET A 51 9.65 -8.13 -11.75
N PRO A 52 9.58 -8.79 -10.58
CA PRO A 52 8.39 -8.74 -9.73
C PRO A 52 8.01 -7.30 -9.40
N GLY A 53 6.71 -7.02 -9.30
CA GLY A 53 6.25 -5.74 -8.81
C GLY A 53 6.73 -5.48 -7.36
N LEU A 54 6.87 -4.22 -7.02
CA LEU A 54 7.30 -3.83 -5.67
C LEU A 54 6.21 -4.14 -4.65
N VAL A 55 6.64 -4.52 -3.44
CA VAL A 55 5.78 -4.68 -2.28
C VAL A 55 6.10 -3.57 -1.29
N GLU A 56 5.13 -2.69 -1.05
CA GLU A 56 5.24 -1.60 -0.08
C GLU A 56 4.57 -2.00 1.23
N LEU A 57 5.36 -2.17 2.29
CA LEU A 57 4.86 -2.65 3.58
C LEU A 57 4.30 -1.53 4.47
N HIS A 58 4.57 -0.28 4.14
CA HIS A 58 4.14 0.85 4.95
C HIS A 58 4.08 2.13 4.14
N THR A 59 2.89 2.62 3.86
CA THR A 59 2.70 3.95 3.30
C THR A 59 1.56 4.70 3.98
N ASP A 60 1.83 5.94 4.40
CA ASP A 60 0.82 6.89 4.90
C ASP A 60 0.13 7.65 3.74
N ASN A 61 0.41 7.26 2.51
CA ASN A 61 0.02 8.05 1.34
C ASN A 61 -1.49 8.08 1.11
N LEU A 62 -2.19 7.01 1.52
CA LEU A 62 -3.66 6.96 1.45
C LEU A 62 -4.29 8.13 2.23
N GLU A 63 -3.78 8.45 3.43
CA GLU A 63 -4.28 9.57 4.23
C GLU A 63 -4.20 10.90 3.50
N LYS A 64 -3.15 11.14 2.70
CA LYS A 64 -2.98 12.36 1.91
C LYS A 64 -4.03 12.51 0.81
N HIS A 65 -4.51 11.41 0.26
CA HIS A 65 -5.60 11.44 -0.72
C HIS A 65 -6.95 11.75 -0.09
N PHE A 66 -7.15 11.41 1.20
CA PHE A 66 -8.33 11.80 1.95
C PHE A 66 -8.28 13.26 2.43
N ILE A 67 -7.08 13.75 2.72
CA ILE A 67 -6.83 15.13 3.15
C ILE A 67 -5.93 15.81 2.11
N PRO A 68 -6.45 16.14 0.91
CA PRO A 68 -5.64 16.64 -0.20
C PRO A 68 -5.03 18.03 0.06
N ARG A 69 -5.52 18.72 1.08
CA ARG A 69 -5.00 20.00 1.57
C ARG A 69 -5.41 20.21 3.04
N PRO A 70 -4.69 21.07 3.79
CA PRO A 70 -4.97 21.29 5.21
C PRO A 70 -6.44 21.60 5.49
N LYS A 71 -7.02 20.95 6.49
CA LYS A 71 -8.40 21.12 6.97
C LYS A 71 -9.50 20.74 5.97
N VAL A 72 -9.17 20.09 4.86
CA VAL A 72 -10.14 19.61 3.88
C VAL A 72 -10.13 18.09 3.84
N LEU A 73 -11.13 17.48 4.43
CA LEU A 73 -11.39 16.05 4.30
C LEU A 73 -12.27 15.80 3.06
N TRP A 74 -11.83 14.92 2.18
CA TRP A 74 -12.62 14.50 1.02
C TRP A 74 -13.91 13.81 1.49
N PRO A 75 -15.10 14.21 1.00
CA PRO A 75 -16.35 13.68 1.53
C PRO A 75 -16.57 12.20 1.21
N GLN A 76 -16.06 11.74 0.07
CA GLN A 76 -16.19 10.36 -0.39
C GLN A 76 -14.83 9.67 -0.45
N GLY A 77 -14.74 8.47 0.14
CA GLY A 77 -13.48 7.74 0.20
C GLY A 77 -13.09 7.04 -1.10
N VAL A 78 -14.07 6.56 -1.86
CA VAL A 78 -13.81 5.78 -3.08
C VAL A 78 -13.01 6.54 -4.14
N PRO A 79 -13.33 7.79 -4.52
CA PRO A 79 -12.51 8.56 -5.46
C PRO A 79 -11.08 8.80 -4.96
N ALA A 80 -10.92 9.10 -3.66
CA ALA A 80 -9.60 9.27 -3.05
C ALA A 80 -8.79 7.97 -3.13
N PHE A 81 -9.45 6.83 -2.91
CA PHE A 81 -8.82 5.53 -2.98
C PHE A 81 -8.34 5.18 -4.39
N PHE A 82 -9.15 5.42 -5.42
CA PHE A 82 -8.74 5.21 -6.81
C PHE A 82 -7.58 6.13 -7.24
N ALA A 83 -7.54 7.37 -6.75
CA ALA A 83 -6.41 8.26 -6.99
C ALA A 83 -5.12 7.73 -6.35
N HIS A 84 -5.24 7.16 -5.14
CA HIS A 84 -4.14 6.49 -4.46
C HIS A 84 -3.66 5.25 -5.25
N ASP A 85 -4.56 4.34 -5.63
CA ASP A 85 -4.24 3.15 -6.44
C ASP A 85 -3.51 3.52 -7.74
N ALA A 86 -3.95 4.59 -8.42
CA ALA A 86 -3.28 5.06 -9.63
C ALA A 86 -1.83 5.51 -9.37
N GLN A 87 -1.58 6.17 -8.25
CA GLN A 87 -0.23 6.58 -7.86
C GLN A 87 0.63 5.37 -7.46
N ILE A 88 0.08 4.42 -6.72
CA ILE A 88 0.74 3.19 -6.29
C ILE A 88 1.21 2.40 -7.52
N VAL A 89 0.31 2.12 -8.47
CA VAL A 89 0.67 1.36 -9.67
C VAL A 89 1.64 2.10 -10.57
N ALA A 90 1.54 3.43 -10.68
CA ALA A 90 2.48 4.24 -11.45
C ALA A 90 3.91 4.22 -10.87
N SER A 91 4.05 3.85 -9.59
CA SER A 91 5.34 3.66 -8.92
C SER A 91 5.89 2.23 -9.03
N GLY A 92 5.22 1.34 -9.78
CA GLY A 92 5.61 -0.06 -9.93
C GLY A 92 5.26 -0.95 -8.72
N ILE A 93 4.44 -0.45 -7.79
CA ILE A 93 4.01 -1.18 -6.61
C ILE A 93 2.78 -2.01 -6.98
N THR A 94 2.86 -3.32 -6.81
CA THR A 94 1.77 -4.26 -7.12
C THR A 94 1.05 -4.77 -5.87
N THR A 95 1.69 -4.66 -4.70
CA THR A 95 1.09 -4.97 -3.39
C THR A 95 1.46 -3.88 -2.41
N VAL A 96 0.48 -3.32 -1.73
CA VAL A 96 0.67 -2.22 -0.79
C VAL A 96 -0.07 -2.45 0.51
N PHE A 97 0.58 -2.16 1.62
CA PHE A 97 -0.02 -2.11 2.95
C PHE A 97 -0.36 -0.65 3.28
N ASP A 98 -1.62 -0.30 3.11
CA ASP A 98 -2.13 1.02 3.42
C ASP A 98 -2.12 1.23 4.94
N ALA A 99 -1.22 2.08 5.40
CA ALA A 99 -1.01 2.32 6.81
C ALA A 99 -1.97 3.40 7.31
N LEU A 100 -2.82 3.04 8.28
CA LEU A 100 -3.78 3.95 8.91
C LEU A 100 -3.53 4.02 10.40
N SER A 101 -3.52 5.24 10.95
CA SER A 101 -3.36 5.46 12.38
C SER A 101 -4.62 5.10 13.16
N VAL A 102 -4.45 4.30 14.22
CA VAL A 102 -5.49 3.94 15.19
C VAL A 102 -5.15 4.57 16.53
N GLY A 103 -5.90 5.61 16.86
CA GLY A 103 -5.56 6.48 17.97
C GLY A 103 -4.58 7.57 17.58
N GLU A 104 -4.89 8.80 17.92
CA GLU A 104 -3.99 9.94 17.82
C GLU A 104 -4.50 11.10 18.69
N TYR A 105 -3.65 11.57 19.60
CA TYR A 105 -4.05 12.60 20.53
C TYR A 105 -4.38 13.95 19.89
N HIS A 106 -3.71 14.26 18.79
CA HIS A 106 -3.67 15.62 18.25
C HIS A 106 -4.54 15.83 17.03
N ASP A 107 -4.96 14.75 16.34
CA ASP A 107 -5.71 14.88 15.11
C ASP A 107 -7.06 14.13 15.12
N LYS A 108 -8.10 14.87 15.50
CA LYS A 108 -9.49 14.36 15.44
C LYS A 108 -9.93 14.01 14.02
N GLY A 109 -9.32 14.63 13.01
CA GLY A 109 -9.61 14.39 11.61
C GLY A 109 -9.19 12.98 11.16
N ARG A 110 -8.04 12.49 11.64
CA ARG A 110 -7.57 11.12 11.36
C ARG A 110 -8.52 10.06 11.92
N ILE A 111 -9.03 10.26 13.14
CA ILE A 111 -10.00 9.33 13.73
C ILE A 111 -11.28 9.28 12.88
N ALA A 112 -11.80 10.43 12.46
CA ALA A 112 -12.98 10.50 11.60
C ALA A 112 -12.73 9.88 10.20
N MET A 113 -11.49 9.95 9.72
CA MET A 113 -11.09 9.38 8.44
C MET A 113 -10.94 7.86 8.50
N LEU A 114 -10.48 7.28 9.61
CA LEU A 114 -10.16 5.87 9.75
C LEU A 114 -11.28 4.95 9.25
N GLY A 115 -12.49 5.10 9.78
CA GLY A 115 -13.64 4.30 9.35
C GLY A 115 -14.01 4.49 7.89
N LYS A 116 -13.88 5.73 7.37
CA LYS A 116 -14.13 6.04 5.94
C LYS A 116 -13.10 5.38 5.03
N ALA A 117 -11.82 5.40 5.43
CA ALA A 117 -10.73 4.79 4.66
C ALA A 117 -10.87 3.27 4.60
N VAL A 118 -11.15 2.61 5.73
CA VAL A 118 -11.39 1.17 5.77
C VAL A 118 -12.65 0.80 4.97
N GLY A 119 -13.73 1.56 5.08
CA GLY A 119 -14.94 1.35 4.28
C GLY A 119 -14.69 1.51 2.78
N ALA A 120 -13.90 2.52 2.37
CA ALA A 120 -13.52 2.72 0.98
C ALA A 120 -12.63 1.58 0.46
N LEU A 121 -11.65 1.13 1.25
CA LEU A 121 -10.80 -0.01 0.92
C LEU A 121 -11.63 -1.26 0.65
N ASN A 122 -12.53 -1.62 1.57
CA ASN A 122 -13.38 -2.80 1.41
C ASN A 122 -14.29 -2.69 0.17
N SER A 123 -14.88 -1.51 -0.05
CA SER A 123 -15.71 -1.25 -1.22
C SER A 123 -14.91 -1.34 -2.53
N CYS A 124 -13.72 -0.77 -2.59
CA CYS A 124 -12.89 -0.82 -3.79
C CYS A 124 -12.39 -2.24 -4.07
N ARG A 125 -11.95 -2.98 -3.06
CA ARG A 125 -11.52 -4.39 -3.21
C ARG A 125 -12.64 -5.26 -3.79
N SER A 126 -13.88 -5.07 -3.35
CA SER A 126 -15.03 -5.86 -3.84
C SER A 126 -15.35 -5.61 -5.32
N THR A 127 -14.91 -4.50 -5.89
CA THR A 127 -15.20 -4.17 -7.31
C THR A 127 -14.31 -4.93 -8.30
N GLY A 128 -13.17 -5.44 -7.87
CA GLY A 128 -12.13 -6.01 -8.75
C GLY A 128 -11.50 -4.98 -9.71
N LYS A 129 -11.62 -3.68 -9.44
CA LYS A 129 -11.12 -2.59 -10.31
C LYS A 129 -9.80 -1.99 -9.86
N LEU A 130 -9.28 -2.40 -8.70
CA LEU A 130 -7.96 -2.00 -8.25
C LEU A 130 -6.89 -2.66 -9.13
N ARG A 131 -5.83 -1.92 -9.40
CA ARG A 131 -4.69 -2.39 -10.21
C ARG A 131 -3.60 -3.01 -9.35
N SER A 132 -3.46 -2.54 -8.11
CA SER A 132 -2.59 -3.11 -7.10
C SER A 132 -3.40 -3.87 -6.05
N GLU A 133 -2.78 -4.83 -5.38
CA GLU A 133 -3.37 -5.46 -4.21
C GLU A 133 -3.19 -4.53 -3.00
N HIS A 134 -4.31 -4.09 -2.43
CA HIS A 134 -4.33 -3.24 -1.25
C HIS A 134 -4.67 -4.05 -0.01
N LEU A 135 -3.74 -4.08 0.93
CA LEU A 135 -3.86 -4.69 2.25
C LEU A 135 -3.91 -3.59 3.32
N LEU A 136 -4.50 -3.87 4.45
CA LEU A 136 -4.60 -2.90 5.55
C LEU A 136 -3.50 -3.12 6.58
N HIS A 137 -2.81 -2.05 6.92
CA HIS A 137 -1.88 -1.96 8.04
C HIS A 137 -2.42 -1.01 9.09
N LEU A 138 -2.83 -1.51 10.25
CA LEU A 138 -3.27 -0.69 11.36
C LEU A 138 -2.09 -0.35 12.28
N ARG A 139 -1.84 0.96 12.45
CA ARG A 139 -0.77 1.52 13.28
C ARG A 139 -1.39 1.98 14.60
N CYS A 140 -1.25 1.17 15.64
CA CYS A 140 -1.90 1.38 16.93
C CYS A 140 -1.05 2.26 17.84
N GLU A 141 -1.54 3.46 18.17
CA GLU A 141 -0.91 4.38 19.13
C GLU A 141 -1.24 3.92 20.55
N VAL A 142 -0.30 3.26 21.21
CA VAL A 142 -0.52 2.65 22.54
C VAL A 142 -0.70 3.67 23.67
N ALA A 143 -0.29 4.91 23.44
CA ALA A 143 -0.46 6.00 24.39
C ALA A 143 -1.88 6.61 24.35
N ASP A 144 -2.69 6.34 23.31
CA ASP A 144 -4.08 6.81 23.25
C ASP A 144 -5.02 5.84 23.97
N PRO A 145 -5.69 6.25 25.05
CA PRO A 145 -6.61 5.37 25.79
C PRO A 145 -7.80 4.86 24.96
N ARG A 146 -8.11 5.51 23.83
CA ARG A 146 -9.19 5.10 22.91
C ARG A 146 -8.72 4.08 21.87
N MET A 147 -7.43 3.77 21.82
CA MET A 147 -6.85 2.92 20.77
C MET A 147 -7.58 1.58 20.66
N GLN A 148 -7.86 0.94 21.77
CA GLN A 148 -8.56 -0.35 21.80
C GLN A 148 -9.98 -0.25 21.25
N ASP A 149 -10.73 0.77 21.65
CA ASP A 149 -12.11 1.00 21.19
C ASP A 149 -12.17 1.31 19.69
N LEU A 150 -11.10 1.89 19.12
CA LEU A 150 -10.97 2.14 17.69
C LEU A 150 -10.49 0.92 16.91
N PHE A 151 -9.64 0.09 17.51
CA PHE A 151 -9.02 -1.07 16.87
C PHE A 151 -9.99 -2.25 16.76
N PHE A 152 -10.62 -2.66 17.86
CA PHE A 152 -11.42 -3.89 17.87
C PHE A 152 -12.55 -3.92 16.86
N PRO A 153 -13.28 -2.85 16.55
CA PRO A 153 -14.27 -2.86 15.47
C PRO A 153 -13.70 -3.12 14.07
N LEU A 154 -12.37 -2.96 13.90
CA LEU A 154 -11.68 -3.13 12.63
C LEU A 154 -10.87 -4.42 12.55
N SER A 155 -10.71 -5.15 13.66
CA SER A 155 -9.86 -6.34 13.76
C SER A 155 -10.27 -7.48 12.83
N ASP A 156 -11.56 -7.57 12.50
CA ASP A 156 -12.10 -8.60 11.61
C ASP A 156 -12.19 -8.15 10.14
N THR A 157 -11.59 -7.00 9.80
CA THR A 157 -11.56 -6.52 8.43
C THR A 157 -10.76 -7.47 7.53
N PRO A 158 -11.34 -8.02 6.44
CA PRO A 158 -10.66 -9.02 5.62
C PRO A 158 -9.34 -8.56 4.98
N ALA A 159 -9.18 -7.24 4.83
CA ALA A 159 -7.96 -6.65 4.29
C ALA A 159 -6.84 -6.52 5.34
N LEU A 160 -7.14 -6.64 6.64
CA LEU A 160 -6.15 -6.46 7.71
C LEU A 160 -5.10 -7.57 7.65
N SER A 161 -3.87 -7.15 7.40
CA SER A 161 -2.73 -8.06 7.20
C SER A 161 -1.50 -7.70 8.02
N LEU A 162 -1.49 -6.49 8.59
CA LEU A 162 -0.39 -6.02 9.43
C LEU A 162 -0.93 -5.12 10.54
N VAL A 163 -0.39 -5.32 11.74
CA VAL A 163 -0.62 -4.44 12.89
C VAL A 163 0.73 -4.04 13.47
N SER A 164 0.92 -2.76 13.69
CA SER A 164 2.09 -2.25 14.41
C SER A 164 1.69 -1.44 15.63
N LEU A 165 2.52 -1.48 16.67
CA LEU A 165 2.37 -0.67 17.86
C LEU A 165 3.29 0.55 17.78
N MET A 166 2.72 1.72 17.98
CA MET A 166 3.44 2.99 18.03
C MET A 166 3.37 3.60 19.42
N ASP A 167 4.39 4.34 19.76
CA ASP A 167 4.42 5.13 20.99
C ASP A 167 5.13 6.46 20.67
N HIS A 168 4.33 7.50 20.48
CA HIS A 168 4.80 8.86 20.22
C HIS A 168 4.83 9.74 21.48
N THR A 169 4.89 9.15 22.67
CA THR A 169 4.99 9.88 23.92
C THR A 169 6.24 10.77 23.94
N PRO A 170 6.10 12.09 24.21
CA PRO A 170 7.26 12.98 24.31
C PRO A 170 8.26 12.54 25.39
N GLY A 171 9.55 12.72 25.12
CA GLY A 171 10.64 12.36 26.01
C GLY A 171 11.18 10.95 25.83
N GLN A 172 10.64 10.18 24.89
CA GLN A 172 11.13 8.83 24.58
C GLN A 172 11.01 8.48 23.09
N ARG A 173 11.61 7.37 22.70
CA ARG A 173 11.55 6.77 21.34
C ARG A 173 11.82 7.80 20.25
N GLN A 174 10.87 8.02 19.36
CA GLN A 174 10.97 8.99 18.26
C GLN A 174 11.16 10.42 18.78
N TRP A 175 10.51 10.77 19.88
CA TRP A 175 10.48 12.12 20.42
C TRP A 175 11.35 12.27 21.70
N ARG A 176 12.60 11.75 21.66
CA ARG A 176 13.53 11.88 22.79
C ARG A 176 13.75 13.33 23.20
N ASP A 177 13.85 14.21 22.18
CA ASP A 177 13.93 15.65 22.40
C ASP A 177 12.53 16.28 22.33
N THR A 178 12.08 16.80 23.46
CA THR A 178 10.79 17.46 23.58
C THR A 178 10.71 18.79 22.84
N SER A 179 11.84 19.43 22.53
CA SER A 179 11.87 20.66 21.71
C SER A 179 11.52 20.36 20.26
N SER A 180 12.07 19.31 19.72
CA SER A 180 11.72 18.80 18.38
C SER A 180 10.24 18.41 18.27
N TYR A 181 9.72 17.74 19.29
CA TYR A 181 8.29 17.43 19.38
C TYR A 181 7.41 18.70 19.33
N ARG A 182 7.73 19.72 20.15
CA ARG A 182 6.99 20.98 20.17
C ARG A 182 7.04 21.69 18.83
N THR A 183 8.21 21.76 18.21
CA THR A 183 8.39 22.38 16.87
C THR A 183 7.53 21.68 15.83
N TYR A 184 7.54 20.36 15.80
CA TYR A 184 6.75 19.58 14.84
C TYR A 184 5.25 19.86 14.99
N TYR A 185 4.71 19.74 16.20
CA TYR A 185 3.27 19.90 16.43
C TYR A 185 2.80 21.36 16.37
N SER A 186 3.65 22.35 16.66
CA SER A 186 3.30 23.76 16.46
C SER A 186 3.14 24.14 14.98
N ASN A 187 3.76 23.41 14.08
CA ASN A 187 3.64 23.62 12.64
C ASN A 187 2.41 22.93 12.01
N ILE A 188 1.76 22.02 12.74
CA ILE A 188 0.58 21.27 12.29
C ILE A 188 -0.72 21.89 12.82
N ALA A 189 -0.67 22.57 13.95
CA ALA A 189 -1.81 23.23 14.60
C ALA A 189 -2.19 24.52 13.86
#